data_05a929e2e44b480d01ffb5484f2a1c69
#
_entry.id   05a929e2e44b480d01ffb5484f2a1c69
#
_cell.length_a   1.000
_cell.length_b   1.000
_cell.length_c   1.000
_cell.angle_alpha   90.00
_cell.angle_beta   90.00
_cell.angle_gamma   90.00
#
_symmetry.space_group_name_H-M   'P 1'
#
loop_
_entity.id
_entity.type
_entity.pdbx_description
1 polymer ?
#
loop_
_entity_poly.entity_id
_entity_poly.type
_entity_poly.pdbx_seq_one_letter_code
_entity_poly.pdbx_strand_id
1 'polypeptide(L)'
;MVVENSGRGERAYDIYSRLLKERVIFLVGQVEDYLANLIVAKLLFLESENPDKDISLYINSPGGSVSAGMAIYDTMQFIKPKVSTVCIGQAASMGALLLTAGATGSRYALPHARIMIHQPLGGFQGQATDIDIHAREILRVREELNSIMVKHTGQKMDQV
;
A
#
# COMPACT_ATOMS: atom_id res chain seq x y z
N MET A 1 2.65 22.44 -12.06
CA MET A 1 1.28 22.92 -11.74
C MET A 1 0.40 22.70 -12.96
N VAL A 2 -0.79 22.16 -12.75
CA VAL A 2 -1.79 21.95 -13.81
C VAL A 2 -2.91 22.98 -13.63
N VAL A 3 -3.23 23.73 -14.68
CA VAL A 3 -4.28 24.74 -14.64
C VAL A 3 -5.47 24.25 -15.48
N GLU A 4 -6.64 24.22 -14.86
CA GLU A 4 -7.90 23.88 -15.55
C GLU A 4 -8.79 25.11 -15.62
N ASN A 5 -9.34 25.34 -16.82
CA ASN A 5 -10.35 26.35 -17.06
C ASN A 5 -11.75 25.72 -16.98
N SER A 6 -12.56 26.24 -16.10
CA SER A 6 -13.99 25.87 -16.04
C SER A 6 -14.84 27.12 -16.24
N GLY A 7 -16.12 26.93 -16.52
CA GLY A 7 -17.07 28.06 -16.64
C GLY A 7 -17.20 28.92 -15.37
N ARG A 8 -16.50 28.57 -14.28
CA ARG A 8 -16.43 29.29 -13.01
C ARG A 8 -15.06 29.90 -12.72
N GLY A 9 -14.11 29.83 -13.68
CA GLY A 9 -12.75 30.35 -13.53
C GLY A 9 -11.66 29.31 -13.62
N GLU A 10 -10.43 29.76 -13.42
CA GLU A 10 -9.23 28.90 -13.44
C GLU A 10 -8.98 28.27 -12.08
N ARG A 11 -8.59 26.98 -12.07
CA ARG A 11 -8.09 26.29 -10.88
C ARG A 11 -6.72 25.69 -11.16
N ALA A 12 -5.81 25.89 -10.23
CA ALA A 12 -4.49 25.30 -10.26
C ALA A 12 -4.42 24.08 -9.33
N TYR A 13 -3.80 23.01 -9.80
CA TYR A 13 -3.57 21.78 -9.06
C TYR A 13 -2.08 21.42 -9.13
N ASP A 14 -1.52 20.81 -8.08
CA ASP A 14 -0.33 20.00 -8.26
C ASP A 14 -0.70 18.74 -9.07
N ILE A 15 0.30 18.09 -9.66
CA ILE A 15 0.04 16.96 -10.57
C ILE A 15 -0.63 15.78 -9.83
N TYR A 16 -0.26 15.53 -8.59
CA TYR A 16 -0.85 14.41 -7.82
C TYR A 16 -2.31 14.69 -7.45
N SER A 17 -2.64 15.93 -7.07
CA SER A 17 -4.02 16.34 -6.80
C SER A 17 -4.87 16.29 -8.06
N ARG A 18 -4.30 16.63 -9.21
CA ARG A 18 -5.02 16.52 -10.49
C ARG A 18 -5.30 15.07 -10.85
N LEU A 19 -4.30 14.18 -10.68
CA LEU A 19 -4.47 12.75 -10.92
C LEU A 19 -5.43 12.09 -9.93
N LEU A 20 -5.50 12.59 -8.71
CA LEU A 20 -6.49 12.12 -7.73
C LEU A 20 -7.93 12.29 -8.23
N LYS A 21 -8.23 13.35 -8.99
CA LYS A 21 -9.54 13.52 -9.63
C LYS A 21 -9.87 12.39 -10.62
N GLU A 22 -8.85 11.79 -11.21
CA GLU A 22 -8.97 10.60 -12.07
C GLU A 22 -8.91 9.28 -11.28
N ARG A 23 -9.01 9.36 -9.96
CA ARG A 23 -8.98 8.21 -9.05
C ARG A 23 -7.63 7.49 -9.02
N VAL A 24 -6.56 8.22 -9.21
CA VAL A 24 -5.18 7.71 -9.21
C VAL A 24 -4.47 8.20 -7.95
N ILE A 25 -3.92 7.25 -7.20
CA ILE A 25 -3.14 7.51 -5.98
C ILE A 25 -1.72 7.00 -6.21
N PHE A 26 -0.72 7.75 -5.74
CA PHE A 26 0.68 7.36 -5.75
C PHE A 26 1.16 7.04 -4.35
N LEU A 27 1.69 5.83 -4.18
CA LEU A 27 2.45 5.42 -3.01
C LEU A 27 3.93 5.40 -3.39
N VAL A 28 4.63 6.50 -3.12
CA VAL A 28 6.01 6.72 -3.53
C VAL A 28 6.88 6.98 -2.31
N GLY A 29 8.02 6.31 -2.26
CA GLY A 29 8.96 6.44 -1.16
C GLY A 29 8.67 5.50 -0.01
N GLN A 30 9.29 5.77 1.13
CA GLN A 30 9.21 4.91 2.30
C GLN A 30 7.80 4.92 2.91
N VAL A 31 7.31 3.74 3.26
CA VAL A 31 6.04 3.57 3.97
C VAL A 31 6.24 3.96 5.42
N GLU A 32 5.67 5.09 5.82
CA GLU A 32 5.72 5.64 7.16
C GLU A 32 4.38 6.27 7.51
N ASP A 33 4.19 6.70 8.77
CA ASP A 33 2.87 7.08 9.27
C ASP A 33 2.23 8.24 8.50
N TYR A 34 2.99 9.27 8.17
CA TYR A 34 2.45 10.44 7.45
C TYR A 34 1.97 10.05 6.05
N LEU A 35 2.81 9.33 5.29
CA LEU A 35 2.43 8.84 3.96
C LEU A 35 1.22 7.91 4.04
N ALA A 36 1.20 7.00 5.00
CA ALA A 36 0.09 6.06 5.18
C ALA A 36 -1.22 6.79 5.45
N ASN A 37 -1.21 7.78 6.33
CA ASN A 37 -2.41 8.56 6.65
C ASN A 37 -2.92 9.35 5.44
N LEU A 38 -2.03 9.89 4.61
CA LEU A 38 -2.44 10.54 3.36
C LEU A 38 -3.09 9.55 2.38
N ILE A 39 -2.52 8.37 2.22
CA ILE A 39 -3.09 7.33 1.34
C ILE A 39 -4.45 6.89 1.86
N VAL A 40 -4.57 6.63 3.16
CA VAL A 40 -5.85 6.28 3.79
C VAL A 40 -6.90 7.36 3.55
N ALA A 41 -6.54 8.63 3.78
CA ALA A 41 -7.44 9.76 3.55
C ALA A 41 -7.89 9.85 2.09
N LYS A 42 -6.99 9.64 1.14
CA LYS A 42 -7.30 9.63 -0.29
C LYS A 42 -8.22 8.49 -0.67
N LEU A 43 -7.99 7.29 -0.13
CA LEU A 43 -8.88 6.13 -0.36
C LEU A 43 -10.29 6.41 0.13
N LEU A 44 -10.43 6.92 1.35
CA LEU A 44 -11.73 7.26 1.93
C LEU A 44 -12.43 8.40 1.17
N PHE A 45 -11.68 9.40 0.73
CA PHE A 45 -12.21 10.49 -0.07
C PHE A 45 -12.76 9.99 -1.41
N LEU A 46 -12.02 9.14 -2.11
CA LEU A 46 -12.46 8.59 -3.39
C LEU A 46 -13.67 7.68 -3.23
N GLU A 47 -13.75 6.91 -2.15
CA GLU A 47 -14.95 6.14 -1.84
C GLU A 47 -16.15 7.06 -1.66
N SER A 48 -16.01 8.17 -0.94
CA SER A 48 -17.10 9.13 -0.72
C SER A 48 -17.57 9.80 -2.01
N GLU A 49 -16.67 10.02 -2.96
CA GLU A 49 -17.00 10.63 -4.27
C GLU A 49 -17.79 9.66 -5.16
N ASN A 50 -17.37 8.41 -5.24
CA ASN A 50 -18.07 7.37 -5.99
C ASN A 50 -17.65 5.98 -5.49
N PRO A 51 -18.49 5.31 -4.70
CA PRO A 51 -18.15 4.00 -4.13
C PRO A 51 -18.15 2.85 -5.17
N ASP A 52 -18.60 3.08 -6.38
CA ASP A 52 -18.72 2.04 -7.41
C ASP A 52 -17.60 2.06 -8.44
N LYS A 53 -16.79 3.12 -8.47
CA LYS A 53 -15.67 3.23 -9.41
C LYS A 53 -14.36 2.72 -8.79
N ASP A 54 -13.58 2.01 -9.60
CA ASP A 54 -12.27 1.52 -9.23
C ASP A 54 -11.29 2.65 -8.92
N ILE A 55 -10.34 2.35 -8.03
CA ILE A 55 -9.24 3.22 -7.66
C ILE A 55 -7.95 2.57 -8.16
N SER A 56 -7.03 3.36 -8.70
CA SER A 56 -5.71 2.89 -9.13
C SER A 56 -4.64 3.37 -8.14
N LEU A 57 -3.90 2.44 -7.57
CA LEU A 57 -2.79 2.70 -6.66
C LEU A 57 -1.48 2.34 -7.36
N TYR A 58 -0.69 3.36 -7.69
CA TYR A 58 0.65 3.21 -8.26
C TYR A 58 1.67 3.14 -7.12
N ILE A 59 2.51 2.10 -7.14
CA ILE A 59 3.46 1.81 -6.06
C ILE A 59 4.88 1.90 -6.59
N ASN A 60 5.67 2.76 -5.97
CA ASN A 60 7.12 2.87 -6.13
C ASN A 60 7.75 3.07 -4.75
N SER A 61 7.96 1.98 -4.04
CA SER A 61 8.33 2.01 -2.62
C SER A 61 9.30 0.90 -2.23
N PRO A 62 10.32 1.21 -1.43
CA PRO A 62 11.19 0.21 -0.83
C PRO A 62 10.55 -0.50 0.38
N GLY A 63 9.32 -0.13 0.75
CA GLY A 63 8.68 -0.59 1.97
C GLY A 63 8.88 0.36 3.14
N GLY A 64 8.79 -0.14 4.35
CA GLY A 64 8.96 0.64 5.57
C GLY A 64 8.22 0.04 6.77
N SER A 65 7.53 0.88 7.52
CA SER A 65 6.81 0.49 8.73
C SER A 65 5.69 -0.51 8.43
N VAL A 66 5.68 -1.62 9.15
CA VAL A 66 4.63 -2.63 9.04
C VAL A 66 3.27 -2.05 9.46
N SER A 67 3.21 -1.36 10.59
CA SER A 67 1.94 -0.79 11.09
C SER A 67 1.37 0.27 10.13
N ALA A 68 2.22 1.11 9.57
CA ALA A 68 1.81 2.09 8.55
C ALA A 68 1.28 1.40 7.29
N GLY A 69 1.97 0.37 6.82
CA GLY A 69 1.52 -0.43 5.69
C GLY A 69 0.21 -1.15 5.95
N MET A 70 0.02 -1.68 7.15
CA MET A 70 -1.23 -2.35 7.54
C MET A 70 -2.41 -1.39 7.60
N ALA A 71 -2.19 -0.13 7.97
CA ALA A 71 -3.25 0.89 7.91
C ALA A 71 -3.76 1.09 6.47
N ILE A 72 -2.85 1.12 5.50
CA ILE A 72 -3.22 1.19 4.08
C ILE A 72 -3.93 -0.10 3.64
N TYR A 73 -3.36 -1.25 3.98
CA TYR A 73 -3.91 -2.56 3.64
C TYR A 73 -5.36 -2.72 4.13
N ASP A 74 -5.59 -2.46 5.41
CA ASP A 74 -6.91 -2.59 6.02
C ASP A 74 -7.92 -1.65 5.35
N THR A 75 -7.51 -0.43 5.03
CA THR A 75 -8.36 0.52 4.33
C THR A 75 -8.71 0.04 2.92
N MET A 76 -7.74 -0.51 2.18
CA MET A 76 -7.98 -1.10 0.86
C MET A 76 -9.01 -2.23 0.93
N GLN A 77 -8.99 -3.04 1.99
CA GLN A 77 -9.96 -4.13 2.19
C GLN A 77 -11.33 -3.62 2.67
N PHE A 78 -11.33 -2.54 3.44
CA PHE A 78 -12.54 -1.99 4.08
C PHE A 78 -13.44 -1.23 3.11
N ILE A 79 -12.87 -0.45 2.18
CA ILE A 79 -13.64 0.37 1.25
C ILE A 79 -14.34 -0.49 0.19
N LYS A 80 -15.46 0.03 -0.35
CA LYS A 80 -16.25 -0.64 -1.39
C LYS A 80 -15.56 -0.68 -2.76
N PRO A 81 -14.94 0.42 -3.25
CA PRO A 81 -14.26 0.40 -4.54
C PRO A 81 -13.16 -0.65 -4.61
N LYS A 82 -13.05 -1.31 -5.74
CA LYS A 82 -11.88 -2.15 -6.03
C LYS A 82 -10.64 -1.28 -6.19
N VAL A 83 -9.54 -1.70 -5.59
CA VAL A 83 -8.25 -1.04 -5.73
C VAL A 83 -7.38 -1.86 -6.67
N SER A 84 -7.10 -1.31 -7.85
CA SER A 84 -6.11 -1.84 -8.78
C SER A 84 -4.72 -1.36 -8.34
N THR A 85 -3.72 -2.21 -8.42
CA THR A 85 -2.34 -1.88 -8.05
C THR A 85 -1.40 -2.02 -9.22
N VAL A 86 -0.47 -1.07 -9.36
CA VAL A 86 0.53 -1.04 -10.43
C VAL A 86 1.90 -0.77 -9.84
N CYS A 87 2.83 -1.69 -10.01
CA CYS A 87 4.22 -1.46 -9.62
C CYS A 87 4.96 -0.68 -10.70
N ILE A 88 5.47 0.48 -10.33
CA ILE A 88 6.40 1.28 -11.14
C ILE A 88 7.73 1.38 -10.38
N GLY A 89 8.86 1.22 -11.07
CA GLY A 89 10.16 1.22 -10.41
C GLY A 89 10.36 0.02 -9.50
N GLN A 90 9.90 0.10 -8.26
CA GLN A 90 10.00 -1.03 -7.34
C GLN A 90 8.81 -1.13 -6.37
N ALA A 91 8.56 -2.35 -5.93
CA ALA A 91 7.70 -2.64 -4.78
C ALA A 91 8.43 -3.67 -3.91
N ALA A 92 8.96 -3.22 -2.78
CA ALA A 92 9.74 -4.06 -1.89
C ALA A 92 9.10 -4.12 -0.50
N SER A 93 9.22 -5.27 0.17
CA SER A 93 8.73 -5.46 1.54
C SER A 93 7.25 -5.10 1.67
N MET A 94 6.89 -4.14 2.53
CA MET A 94 5.50 -3.68 2.66
C MET A 94 4.93 -3.14 1.34
N GLY A 95 5.76 -2.58 0.45
CA GLY A 95 5.35 -2.19 -0.90
C GLY A 95 4.88 -3.38 -1.74
N ALA A 96 5.59 -4.50 -1.65
CA ALA A 96 5.20 -5.75 -2.32
C ALA A 96 3.89 -6.32 -1.76
N LEU A 97 3.71 -6.27 -0.44
CA LEU A 97 2.47 -6.71 0.20
C LEU A 97 1.27 -5.88 -0.28
N LEU A 98 1.41 -4.56 -0.32
CA LEU A 98 0.35 -3.67 -0.80
C LEU A 98 0.05 -3.88 -2.29
N LEU A 99 1.06 -4.20 -3.10
CA LEU A 99 0.86 -4.58 -4.49
C LEU A 99 0.01 -5.83 -4.62
N THR A 100 0.31 -6.86 -3.84
CA THR A 100 -0.45 -8.12 -3.85
C THR A 100 -1.86 -7.97 -3.29
N ALA A 101 -2.10 -6.96 -2.48
CA ALA A 101 -3.41 -6.66 -1.91
C ALA A 101 -4.39 -6.02 -2.90
N GLY A 102 -3.95 -5.69 -4.10
CA GLY A 102 -4.83 -5.25 -5.18
C GLY A 102 -5.89 -6.27 -5.55
N ALA A 103 -6.98 -5.81 -6.14
CA ALA A 103 -8.08 -6.67 -6.56
C ALA A 103 -7.58 -7.77 -7.51
N THR A 104 -8.10 -8.98 -7.35
CA THR A 104 -7.74 -10.12 -8.19
C THR A 104 -7.95 -9.79 -9.68
N GLY A 105 -6.93 -10.02 -10.49
CA GLY A 105 -6.94 -9.69 -11.92
C GLY A 105 -6.61 -8.23 -12.24
N SER A 106 -6.40 -7.39 -11.22
CA SER A 106 -6.10 -5.96 -11.38
C SER A 106 -4.80 -5.56 -10.69
N ARG A 107 -3.81 -6.42 -10.74
CA ARG A 107 -2.46 -6.22 -10.20
C ARG A 107 -1.46 -6.27 -11.33
N TYR A 108 -0.69 -5.20 -11.48
CA TYR A 108 0.19 -5.00 -12.62
C TYR A 108 1.60 -4.62 -12.19
N ALA A 109 2.57 -4.92 -13.03
CA ALA A 109 3.93 -4.42 -12.92
C ALA A 109 4.41 -4.00 -14.30
N LEU A 110 5.07 -2.84 -14.40
CA LEU A 110 5.68 -2.42 -15.65
C LEU A 110 6.90 -3.30 -15.96
N PRO A 111 7.32 -3.40 -17.23
CA PRO A 111 8.31 -4.40 -17.66
C PRO A 111 9.66 -4.37 -16.94
N HIS A 112 10.09 -3.21 -16.47
CA HIS A 112 11.35 -3.02 -15.74
C HIS A 112 11.17 -2.80 -14.24
N ALA A 113 9.94 -2.98 -13.75
CA ALA A 113 9.66 -2.88 -12.33
C ALA A 113 10.26 -4.06 -11.57
N ARG A 114 10.68 -3.80 -10.34
CA ARG A 114 11.28 -4.79 -9.45
C ARG A 114 10.37 -5.04 -8.27
N ILE A 115 10.09 -6.29 -7.99
CA ILE A 115 9.29 -6.71 -6.84
C ILE A 115 10.19 -7.54 -5.93
N MET A 116 10.24 -7.19 -4.65
CA MET A 116 11.05 -7.91 -3.67
C MET A 116 10.23 -8.24 -2.43
N ILE A 117 10.27 -9.50 -2.05
CA ILE A 117 9.64 -10.03 -0.84
C ILE A 117 10.74 -10.50 0.10
N HIS A 118 10.66 -10.14 1.36
CA HIS A 118 11.56 -10.65 2.40
C HIS A 118 10.83 -10.69 3.75
N GLN A 119 11.37 -11.46 4.68
CA GLN A 119 10.86 -11.54 6.03
C GLN A 119 11.00 -10.18 6.75
N PRO A 120 10.11 -9.87 7.73
CA PRO A 120 10.25 -8.67 8.52
C PRO A 120 11.58 -8.68 9.27
N LEU A 121 12.21 -7.51 9.32
CA LEU A 121 13.43 -7.28 10.09
C LEU A 121 13.06 -6.76 11.48
N GLY A 122 13.79 -7.19 12.47
CA GLY A 122 13.59 -6.70 13.83
C GLY A 122 14.77 -7.03 14.71
N GLY A 123 14.91 -6.27 15.79
CA GLY A 123 15.92 -6.49 16.81
C GLY A 123 15.51 -5.78 18.09
N PHE A 124 16.02 -6.26 19.20
CA PHE A 124 15.77 -5.66 20.51
C PHE A 124 16.92 -5.96 21.46
N GLN A 125 17.27 -4.98 22.30
CA GLN A 125 18.22 -5.13 23.40
C GLN A 125 17.51 -4.86 24.73
N GLY A 126 17.69 -5.76 25.70
CA GLY A 126 17.07 -5.62 26.99
C GLY A 126 17.21 -6.87 27.84
N GLN A 127 16.37 -7.00 28.85
CA GLN A 127 16.32 -8.20 29.68
C GLN A 127 15.78 -9.40 28.90
N ALA A 128 16.12 -10.60 29.33
CA ALA A 128 15.74 -11.84 28.64
C ALA A 128 14.23 -11.97 28.41
N THR A 129 13.42 -11.57 29.42
CA THR A 129 11.95 -11.56 29.30
C THR A 129 11.44 -10.60 28.26
N ASP A 130 12.06 -9.42 28.15
CA ASP A 130 11.68 -8.41 27.16
C ASP A 130 12.07 -8.87 25.75
N ILE A 131 13.23 -9.48 25.62
CA ILE A 131 13.69 -10.07 24.35
C ILE A 131 12.73 -11.16 23.89
N ASP A 132 12.25 -12.02 24.79
CA ASP A 132 11.28 -13.07 24.46
C ASP A 132 9.95 -12.48 23.98
N ILE A 133 9.44 -11.46 24.64
CA ILE A 133 8.20 -10.78 24.24
C ILE A 133 8.35 -10.18 22.83
N HIS A 134 9.44 -9.47 22.56
CA HIS A 134 9.66 -8.86 21.25
C HIS A 134 9.90 -9.91 20.16
N ALA A 135 10.59 -10.99 20.46
CA ALA A 135 10.78 -12.10 19.52
C ALA A 135 9.46 -12.74 19.11
N ARG A 136 8.57 -12.97 20.07
CA ARG A 136 7.21 -13.49 19.80
C ARG A 136 6.42 -12.55 18.93
N GLU A 137 6.48 -11.25 19.17
CA GLU A 137 5.78 -10.25 18.36
C GLU A 137 6.30 -10.21 16.92
N ILE A 138 7.62 -10.27 16.72
CA ILE A 138 8.22 -10.35 15.37
C ILE A 138 7.73 -11.61 14.63
N LEU A 139 7.68 -12.76 15.30
CA LEU A 139 7.20 -14.00 14.72
C LEU A 139 5.70 -13.94 14.39
N ARG A 140 4.91 -13.33 15.26
CA ARG A 140 3.48 -13.10 15.04
C ARG A 140 3.26 -12.23 13.79
N VAL A 141 3.98 -11.12 13.68
CA VAL A 141 3.91 -10.23 12.53
C VAL A 141 4.31 -10.96 11.24
N ARG A 142 5.37 -11.77 11.28
CA ARG A 142 5.78 -12.57 10.13
C ARG A 142 4.65 -13.50 9.66
N GLU A 143 4.03 -14.21 10.59
CA GLU A 143 2.93 -15.13 10.27
C GLU A 143 1.73 -14.39 9.69
N GLU A 144 1.40 -13.23 10.24
CA GLU A 144 0.32 -12.38 9.75
C GLU A 144 0.58 -11.90 8.32
N LEU A 145 1.78 -11.38 8.03
CA LEU A 145 2.17 -10.93 6.70
C LEU A 145 2.17 -12.09 5.69
N ASN A 146 2.70 -13.24 6.08
CA ASN A 146 2.69 -14.44 5.23
C ASN A 146 1.25 -14.89 4.94
N SER A 147 0.36 -14.85 5.93
CA SER A 147 -1.05 -15.20 5.77
C SER A 147 -1.75 -14.28 4.77
N ILE A 148 -1.45 -12.98 4.79
CA ILE A 148 -1.95 -12.02 3.82
C ILE A 148 -1.45 -12.37 2.41
N MET A 149 -0.16 -12.69 2.27
CA MET A 149 0.41 -13.09 0.99
C MET A 149 -0.26 -14.36 0.45
N VAL A 150 -0.44 -15.37 1.28
CA VAL A 150 -1.17 -16.61 0.92
C VAL A 150 -2.59 -16.30 0.44
N LYS A 151 -3.31 -15.47 1.19
CA LYS A 151 -4.68 -15.07 0.85
C LYS A 151 -4.78 -14.42 -0.52
N HIS A 152 -3.88 -13.51 -0.85
CA HIS A 152 -3.96 -12.72 -2.08
C HIS A 152 -3.29 -13.37 -3.29
N THR A 153 -2.32 -14.25 -3.08
CA THR A 153 -1.59 -14.91 -4.18
C THR A 153 -2.12 -16.31 -4.49
N GLY A 154 -2.83 -16.94 -3.56
CA GLY A 154 -3.23 -18.35 -3.68
C GLY A 154 -2.09 -19.34 -3.51
N GLN A 155 -0.88 -18.88 -3.15
CA GLN A 155 0.27 -19.75 -2.89
C GLN A 155 0.13 -20.45 -1.54
N LYS A 156 0.87 -21.55 -1.37
CA LYS A 156 0.93 -22.25 -0.09
C LYS A 156 1.85 -21.52 0.88
N MET A 157 1.60 -21.69 2.19
CA MET A 157 2.38 -21.07 3.24
C MET A 157 3.88 -21.41 3.19
N ASP A 158 4.22 -22.61 2.77
CA ASP A 158 5.62 -23.06 2.65
C ASP A 158 6.35 -22.46 1.44
N GLN A 159 5.64 -21.73 0.57
CA GLN A 159 6.20 -21.05 -0.60
C GLN A 159 6.30 -19.55 -0.43
N VAL A 160 5.74 -19.00 0.63
CA VAL A 160 5.77 -17.58 0.99
C VAL A 160 6.76 -17.33 2.12
#